data_2c51af5a74d3bffd2e49c7518230786e
#
_entry.id   2c51af5a74d3bffd2e49c7518230786e
#
_cell.length_a   1.000
_cell.length_b   1.000
_cell.length_c   1.000
_cell.angle_alpha   90.00
_cell.angle_beta   90.00
_cell.angle_gamma   90.00
#
_symmetry.space_group_name_H-M   'P 1'
#
loop_
_entity.id
_entity.type
_entity.pdbx_description
1 polymer ?
#
loop_
_entity_poly.entity_id
_entity_poly.type
_entity_poly.pdbx_seq_one_letter_code
_entity_poly.pdbx_strand_id
1 'polypeptide(L)'
;MLSVFLEYNPVFINPKGEELRYEFLNLEKYVNPANEIQREHNAMIDEIAEAIRCDRYMRMVKKDYSFLLKERLNGSFLDYFHNCCEYYGIKYICSYNHFKRFCNNKCSFKDLTVSLCEKYSKFLIKETGCKRKSKLKHNTAAAYLNAFLSVVGLAYKDGIIQNNIAVDVKRIHWNHDNKKEYLEENEIQQLENLDYSENIMIKQAALLSIYTGLRRADIIYLEWKDINLRYKNKSSISLTIHKTKKAISLPLSTSATKLLRSLRKDGSRVFPGLTEYMLNKEIPLMIEKANIKKHITFHCFRHSFAMLLLNKGTDIYTIAKLMGHKSVSSTQIYAQLSDEQLRKTVLKL
;
A
#
# COMPACT_ATOMS: atom_id res chain seq x y z
N MET A 1 51.36 16.78 -6.06
CA MET A 1 50.57 16.68 -7.30
C MET A 1 49.42 17.67 -7.25
N LEU A 2 48.89 18.09 -8.40
CA LEU A 2 47.72 18.96 -8.49
C LEU A 2 46.58 18.15 -9.07
N SER A 3 45.39 18.22 -8.46
CA SER A 3 44.17 17.62 -8.99
C SER A 3 43.66 18.46 -10.17
N VAL A 4 43.22 17.76 -11.22
CA VAL A 4 42.66 18.37 -12.43
C VAL A 4 41.14 18.38 -12.31
N PHE A 5 40.50 19.51 -12.66
CA PHE A 5 39.05 19.68 -12.63
C PHE A 5 38.58 20.47 -13.87
N LEU A 6 37.31 20.34 -14.19
CA LEU A 6 36.64 21.23 -15.15
C LEU A 6 35.92 22.32 -14.36
N GLU A 7 36.03 23.57 -14.82
CA GLU A 7 35.26 24.69 -14.32
C GLU A 7 34.21 25.07 -15.35
N TYR A 8 32.97 25.20 -14.88
CA TYR A 8 31.84 25.65 -15.70
C TYR A 8 31.63 27.13 -15.51
N ASN A 9 31.88 27.94 -16.57
CA ASN A 9 31.68 29.37 -16.56
C ASN A 9 30.89 29.83 -17.80
N PRO A 10 29.66 30.35 -17.64
CA PRO A 10 28.94 30.50 -16.39
C PRO A 10 28.66 29.17 -15.69
N VAL A 11 28.31 29.24 -14.38
CA VAL A 11 27.91 28.04 -13.60
C VAL A 11 26.84 27.29 -14.35
N PHE A 12 27.06 26.00 -14.52
CA PHE A 12 26.10 25.17 -15.19
C PHE A 12 24.93 24.81 -14.25
N ILE A 13 23.71 25.14 -14.68
CA ILE A 13 22.49 24.77 -13.95
C ILE A 13 21.84 23.62 -14.71
N ASN A 14 21.73 22.47 -14.06
CA ASN A 14 21.07 21.32 -14.69
C ASN A 14 19.53 21.53 -14.76
N PRO A 15 18.77 20.72 -15.51
CA PRO A 15 17.32 20.86 -15.65
C PRO A 15 16.54 20.78 -14.34
N LYS A 16 17.17 20.38 -13.23
CA LYS A 16 16.59 20.31 -11.89
C LYS A 16 16.91 21.53 -11.02
N GLY A 17 17.65 22.51 -11.55
CA GLY A 17 18.05 23.72 -10.81
C GLY A 17 19.27 23.52 -9.92
N GLU A 18 20.03 22.41 -10.06
CA GLU A 18 21.27 22.21 -9.30
C GLU A 18 22.44 22.90 -10.01
N GLU A 19 23.27 23.61 -9.23
CA GLU A 19 24.44 24.34 -9.72
C GLU A 19 25.68 23.45 -9.69
N LEU A 20 26.37 23.34 -10.83
CA LEU A 20 27.66 22.70 -10.95
C LEU A 20 28.69 23.72 -11.41
N ARG A 21 29.65 24.04 -10.57
CA ARG A 21 30.74 24.92 -10.91
C ARG A 21 32.04 24.18 -11.19
N TYR A 22 32.32 23.11 -10.45
CA TYR A 22 33.54 22.33 -10.57
C TYR A 22 33.23 20.85 -10.68
N GLU A 23 33.92 20.16 -11.62
CA GLU A 23 33.91 18.68 -11.75
C GLU A 23 35.37 18.19 -11.62
N PHE A 24 35.67 17.47 -10.51
CA PHE A 24 36.99 16.87 -10.32
C PHE A 24 37.13 15.63 -11.16
N LEU A 25 38.21 15.52 -11.97
CA LEU A 25 38.39 14.44 -12.95
C LEU A 25 39.12 13.22 -12.35
N ASN A 26 39.56 13.28 -11.09
CA ASN A 26 40.42 12.27 -10.45
C ASN A 26 41.70 12.00 -11.24
N LEU A 27 42.23 13.05 -11.88
CA LEU A 27 43.50 13.07 -12.60
C LEU A 27 44.44 13.96 -11.82
N GLU A 28 45.76 13.61 -11.77
CA GLU A 28 46.77 14.33 -11.05
C GLU A 28 47.94 14.68 -11.94
N LYS A 29 48.50 15.88 -11.76
CA LYS A 29 49.68 16.38 -12.48
C LYS A 29 50.79 16.71 -11.51
N TYR A 30 52.03 16.53 -11.97
CA TYR A 30 53.19 17.04 -11.22
C TYR A 30 53.25 18.55 -11.28
N VAL A 31 53.41 19.21 -10.13
CA VAL A 31 53.49 20.68 -10.00
C VAL A 31 54.72 21.21 -10.70
N ASN A 32 55.90 20.57 -10.49
CA ASN A 32 57.19 20.92 -11.09
C ASN A 32 57.82 19.63 -11.60
N PRO A 33 57.56 19.25 -12.89
CA PRO A 33 58.10 18.02 -13.46
C PRO A 33 59.62 18.10 -13.52
N ALA A 34 60.28 17.19 -12.80
CA ALA A 34 61.76 17.17 -12.67
C ALA A 34 62.46 16.43 -13.82
N ASN A 35 61.77 15.59 -14.56
CA ASN A 35 62.30 14.78 -15.63
C ASN A 35 61.33 14.69 -16.81
N GLU A 36 61.78 14.12 -17.91
CA GLU A 36 61.03 13.99 -19.16
C GLU A 36 59.80 13.09 -18.98
N ILE A 37 59.90 12.01 -18.23
CA ILE A 37 58.76 11.08 -17.93
C ILE A 37 57.64 11.83 -17.24
N GLN A 38 57.93 12.72 -16.27
CA GLN A 38 56.93 13.53 -15.59
C GLN A 38 56.28 14.58 -16.49
N ARG A 39 57.06 15.12 -17.49
CA ARG A 39 56.54 16.05 -18.51
C ARG A 39 55.60 15.35 -19.46
N GLU A 40 55.99 14.14 -19.93
CA GLU A 40 55.13 13.30 -20.78
C GLU A 40 53.86 12.86 -20.06
N HIS A 41 53.95 12.47 -18.78
CA HIS A 41 52.79 12.22 -17.92
C HIS A 41 51.84 13.42 -17.88
N ASN A 42 52.35 14.60 -17.63
CA ASN A 42 51.52 15.81 -17.57
C ASN A 42 50.85 16.09 -18.92
N ALA A 43 51.58 15.95 -20.03
CA ALA A 43 51.03 16.12 -21.38
C ALA A 43 49.88 15.13 -21.65
N MET A 44 50.08 13.87 -21.28
CA MET A 44 49.06 12.82 -21.43
C MET A 44 47.80 13.14 -20.58
N ILE A 45 47.99 13.65 -19.34
CA ILE A 45 46.88 14.09 -18.47
C ILE A 45 46.13 15.26 -19.11
N ASP A 46 46.83 16.20 -19.74
CA ASP A 46 46.20 17.33 -20.44
C ASP A 46 45.36 16.88 -21.62
N GLU A 47 45.84 15.92 -22.43
CA GLU A 47 45.10 15.34 -23.55
C GLU A 47 43.85 14.64 -23.06
N ILE A 48 43.91 13.84 -21.96
CA ILE A 48 42.78 13.16 -21.37
C ILE A 48 41.76 14.18 -20.86
N ALA A 49 42.22 15.23 -20.15
CA ALA A 49 41.35 16.29 -19.60
C ALA A 49 40.63 17.04 -20.74
N GLU A 50 41.32 17.34 -21.83
CA GLU A 50 40.72 17.99 -23.00
C GLU A 50 39.69 17.10 -23.71
N ALA A 51 39.98 15.80 -23.87
CA ALA A 51 39.03 14.85 -24.42
C ALA A 51 37.72 14.76 -23.53
N ILE A 52 37.91 14.76 -22.21
CA ILE A 52 36.77 14.78 -21.30
C ILE A 52 35.99 16.11 -21.43
N ARG A 53 36.68 17.25 -21.53
CA ARG A 53 36.08 18.57 -21.73
C ARG A 53 35.20 18.59 -23.00
N CYS A 54 35.74 18.11 -24.10
CA CYS A 54 35.00 18.01 -25.36
C CYS A 54 33.80 17.09 -25.28
N ASP A 55 33.91 15.93 -24.61
CA ASP A 55 32.77 15.03 -24.37
C ASP A 55 31.69 15.72 -23.54
N ARG A 56 32.05 16.42 -22.47
CA ARG A 56 31.10 17.18 -21.65
C ARG A 56 30.36 18.25 -22.44
N TYR A 57 31.12 19.03 -23.24
CA TYR A 57 30.55 20.05 -24.11
C TYR A 57 29.54 19.46 -25.10
N MET A 58 29.89 18.37 -25.79
CA MET A 58 28.99 17.71 -26.74
C MET A 58 27.75 17.15 -26.07
N ARG A 59 27.86 16.59 -24.87
CA ARG A 59 26.71 16.08 -24.12
C ARG A 59 25.80 17.22 -23.66
N MET A 60 26.35 18.34 -23.23
CA MET A 60 25.57 19.51 -22.86
C MET A 60 24.78 20.08 -24.06
N VAL A 61 25.40 20.15 -25.25
CA VAL A 61 24.74 20.55 -26.50
C VAL A 61 23.60 19.59 -26.85
N LYS A 62 23.78 18.29 -26.63
CA LYS A 62 22.76 17.24 -26.82
C LYS A 62 21.75 17.15 -25.67
N LYS A 63 21.87 17.96 -24.63
CA LYS A 63 21.07 17.89 -23.38
C LYS A 63 21.17 16.51 -22.70
N ASP A 64 22.27 15.79 -22.90
CA ASP A 64 22.60 14.53 -22.22
C ASP A 64 23.45 14.83 -20.97
N TYR A 65 22.79 14.87 -19.81
CA TYR A 65 23.44 15.17 -18.52
C TYR A 65 23.80 13.90 -17.73
N SER A 66 23.92 12.76 -18.40
CA SER A 66 24.21 11.46 -17.76
C SER A 66 25.53 11.42 -16.99
N PHE A 67 26.49 12.29 -17.33
CA PHE A 67 27.78 12.38 -16.63
C PHE A 67 27.66 12.87 -15.17
N LEU A 68 26.63 13.66 -14.84
CA LEU A 68 26.34 14.11 -13.49
C LEU A 68 25.80 13.00 -12.57
N LEU A 69 25.44 11.85 -13.15
CA LEU A 69 24.77 10.75 -12.45
C LEU A 69 25.76 9.75 -11.83
N LYS A 70 27.05 9.76 -12.18
CA LYS A 70 28.02 8.76 -11.71
C LYS A 70 28.15 8.76 -10.18
N GLU A 71 28.22 9.91 -9.55
CA GLU A 71 28.29 10.00 -8.09
C GLU A 71 26.98 9.53 -7.43
N ARG A 72 25.83 9.90 -8.00
CA ARG A 72 24.50 9.49 -7.52
C ARG A 72 24.27 7.99 -7.63
N LEU A 73 24.75 7.36 -8.71
CA LEU A 73 24.63 5.91 -8.91
C LEU A 73 25.40 5.10 -7.86
N ASN A 74 26.48 5.63 -7.30
CA ASN A 74 27.22 5.01 -6.20
C ASN A 74 26.53 5.21 -4.84
N GLY A 75 25.53 6.09 -4.74
CA GLY A 75 24.74 6.31 -3.54
C GLY A 75 23.99 5.07 -3.08
N SER A 76 23.67 5.01 -1.81
CA SER A 76 22.95 3.90 -1.19
C SER A 76 21.47 3.92 -1.57
N PHE A 77 21.00 2.92 -2.34
CA PHE A 77 19.58 2.72 -2.59
C PHE A 77 18.83 2.31 -1.31
N LEU A 78 19.51 1.62 -0.38
CA LEU A 78 18.89 1.24 0.89
C LEU A 78 18.53 2.45 1.74
N ASP A 79 19.39 3.48 1.81
CA ASP A 79 19.11 4.68 2.59
C ASP A 79 17.98 5.48 1.94
N TYR A 80 18.00 5.59 0.61
CA TYR A 80 16.90 6.18 -0.14
C TYR A 80 15.57 5.45 0.12
N PHE A 81 15.56 4.12 0.08
CA PHE A 81 14.37 3.32 0.36
C PHE A 81 13.90 3.51 1.81
N HIS A 82 14.81 3.54 2.77
CA HIS A 82 14.50 3.80 4.17
C HIS A 82 13.80 5.15 4.35
N ASN A 83 14.33 6.21 3.75
CA ASN A 83 13.71 7.54 3.80
C ASN A 83 12.30 7.54 3.20
N CYS A 84 12.07 6.82 2.11
CA CYS A 84 10.73 6.66 1.54
C CYS A 84 9.75 5.98 2.52
N CYS A 85 10.23 5.11 3.44
CA CYS A 85 9.36 4.40 4.38
C CYS A 85 8.64 5.35 5.36
N GLU A 86 9.24 6.48 5.71
CA GLU A 86 8.65 7.48 6.62
C GLU A 86 7.37 8.07 6.03
N TYR A 87 7.32 8.27 4.71
CA TYR A 87 6.18 8.86 4.02
C TYR A 87 5.09 7.84 3.67
N TYR A 88 5.46 6.59 3.34
CA TYR A 88 4.53 5.60 2.77
C TYR A 88 4.04 4.54 3.76
N GLY A 89 4.59 4.48 4.98
CA GLY A 89 4.08 3.71 6.08
C GLY A 89 4.45 2.22 6.08
N ILE A 90 3.79 1.45 6.96
CA ILE A 90 4.18 0.09 7.40
C ILE A 90 4.44 -0.93 6.28
N LYS A 91 3.70 -0.86 5.17
CA LYS A 91 3.90 -1.76 4.03
C LYS A 91 5.28 -1.57 3.39
N TYR A 92 5.73 -0.32 3.30
CA TYR A 92 7.05 0.02 2.74
C TYR A 92 8.16 -0.38 3.71
N ILE A 93 7.96 -0.17 5.02
CA ILE A 93 8.88 -0.63 6.07
C ILE A 93 9.06 -2.16 6.00
N CYS A 94 7.96 -2.92 5.87
CA CYS A 94 8.04 -4.37 5.74
C CYS A 94 8.79 -4.78 4.45
N SER A 95 8.49 -4.15 3.31
CA SER A 95 9.17 -4.39 2.04
C SER A 95 10.65 -4.07 2.13
N TYR A 96 11.02 -2.93 2.72
CA TYR A 96 12.40 -2.53 2.98
C TYR A 96 13.16 -3.57 3.79
N ASN A 97 12.58 -4.05 4.90
CA ASN A 97 13.23 -5.05 5.75
C ASN A 97 13.50 -6.37 5.02
N HIS A 98 12.58 -6.81 4.13
CA HIS A 98 12.80 -7.97 3.29
C HIS A 98 13.87 -7.71 2.22
N PHE A 99 13.86 -6.54 1.59
CA PHE A 99 14.88 -6.18 0.60
C PHE A 99 16.27 -6.03 1.22
N LYS A 100 16.37 -5.40 2.39
CA LYS A 100 17.61 -5.26 3.17
C LYS A 100 18.26 -6.63 3.47
N ARG A 101 17.43 -7.62 3.86
CA ARG A 101 17.92 -9.01 4.06
C ARG A 101 18.36 -9.66 2.76
N PHE A 102 17.60 -9.49 1.69
CA PHE A 102 17.92 -10.04 0.37
C PHE A 102 19.28 -9.57 -0.15
N CYS A 103 19.60 -8.30 -0.01
CA CYS A 103 20.85 -7.72 -0.50
C CYS A 103 21.97 -7.65 0.58
N ASN A 104 21.83 -8.40 1.69
CA ASN A 104 22.82 -8.44 2.77
C ASN A 104 23.26 -7.05 3.27
N ASN A 105 22.29 -6.14 3.47
CA ASN A 105 22.49 -4.76 3.93
C ASN A 105 23.30 -3.86 2.98
N LYS A 106 23.51 -4.24 1.71
CA LYS A 106 24.25 -3.44 0.73
C LYS A 106 23.55 -3.46 -0.62
N CYS A 107 23.16 -2.28 -1.11
CA CYS A 107 22.66 -2.08 -2.46
C CYS A 107 22.80 -0.60 -2.82
N SER A 108 23.52 -0.31 -3.88
CA SER A 108 23.62 1.02 -4.47
C SER A 108 22.66 1.15 -5.66
N PHE A 109 22.45 2.37 -6.15
CA PHE A 109 21.60 2.55 -7.35
C PHE A 109 22.15 1.88 -8.59
N LYS A 110 23.48 1.74 -8.73
CA LYS A 110 24.12 1.01 -9.84
C LYS A 110 23.80 -0.48 -9.85
N ASP A 111 23.52 -1.06 -8.66
CA ASP A 111 23.20 -2.48 -8.53
C ASP A 111 21.76 -2.79 -8.95
N LEU A 112 20.89 -1.76 -9.06
CA LEU A 112 19.51 -1.90 -9.48
C LEU A 112 19.45 -2.27 -10.96
N THR A 113 19.13 -3.52 -11.23
CA THR A 113 18.89 -4.07 -12.56
C THR A 113 17.57 -4.82 -12.60
N VAL A 114 17.00 -5.02 -13.78
CA VAL A 114 15.81 -5.88 -13.95
C VAL A 114 16.06 -7.26 -13.34
N SER A 115 17.26 -7.84 -13.59
CA SER A 115 17.66 -9.15 -13.05
C SER A 115 17.66 -9.16 -11.51
N LEU A 116 18.19 -8.12 -10.83
CA LEU A 116 18.15 -8.00 -9.37
C LEU A 116 16.69 -7.97 -8.87
N CYS A 117 15.86 -7.17 -9.50
CA CYS A 117 14.44 -7.05 -9.12
C CYS A 117 13.67 -8.36 -9.27
N GLU A 118 13.95 -9.12 -10.34
CA GLU A 118 13.37 -10.45 -10.54
C GLU A 118 13.88 -11.48 -9.54
N LYS A 119 15.16 -11.45 -9.18
CA LYS A 119 15.72 -12.28 -8.12
C LYS A 119 15.05 -11.97 -6.77
N TYR A 120 14.83 -10.69 -6.48
CA TYR A 120 14.09 -10.27 -5.29
C TYR A 120 12.62 -10.74 -5.32
N SER A 121 11.95 -10.69 -6.46
CA SER A 121 10.61 -11.24 -6.64
C SER A 121 10.54 -12.73 -6.28
N LYS A 122 11.50 -13.52 -6.80
CA LYS A 122 11.62 -14.96 -6.50
C LYS A 122 11.94 -15.22 -5.01
N PHE A 123 12.77 -14.36 -4.42
CA PHE A 123 13.11 -14.42 -3.00
C PHE A 123 11.85 -14.21 -2.15
N LEU A 124 11.02 -13.20 -2.43
CA LEU A 124 9.78 -12.94 -1.68
C LEU A 124 8.79 -14.11 -1.71
N ILE A 125 8.70 -14.84 -2.81
CA ILE A 125 7.80 -16.01 -2.93
C ILE A 125 8.28 -17.17 -2.04
N LYS A 126 9.60 -17.32 -1.86
CA LYS A 126 10.22 -18.40 -1.07
C LYS A 126 10.46 -18.02 0.41
N GLU A 127 10.39 -16.73 0.71
CA GLU A 127 10.81 -16.14 1.98
C GLU A 127 9.82 -16.43 3.12
N THR A 128 10.36 -16.52 4.32
CA THR A 128 9.59 -16.54 5.57
C THR A 128 9.39 -15.13 6.10
N GLY A 129 8.24 -14.86 6.73
CA GLY A 129 7.96 -13.55 7.32
C GLY A 129 8.96 -13.15 8.41
N CYS A 130 9.34 -11.87 8.46
CA CYS A 130 10.32 -11.36 9.44
C CYS A 130 9.92 -11.58 10.90
N LYS A 131 8.63 -11.53 11.23
CA LYS A 131 8.10 -11.68 12.60
C LYS A 131 7.56 -13.07 12.91
N ARG A 132 7.14 -13.83 11.89
CA ARG A 132 6.60 -15.18 12.01
C ARG A 132 7.45 -16.08 11.12
N LYS A 133 7.95 -17.18 11.64
CA LYS A 133 8.75 -18.19 10.89
C LYS A 133 7.91 -18.91 9.79
N SER A 134 6.77 -18.36 9.38
CA SER A 134 5.90 -18.90 8.34
C SER A 134 6.18 -18.20 7.01
N LYS A 135 6.00 -18.94 5.91
CA LYS A 135 6.10 -18.41 4.54
C LYS A 135 5.20 -17.20 4.33
N LEU A 136 5.66 -16.22 3.54
CA LEU A 136 4.82 -15.10 3.14
C LEU A 136 3.63 -15.61 2.33
N LYS A 137 2.43 -15.09 2.62
CA LYS A 137 1.27 -15.32 1.76
C LYS A 137 1.52 -14.68 0.39
N HIS A 138 1.08 -15.33 -0.67
CA HIS A 138 1.30 -14.91 -2.07
C HIS A 138 0.97 -13.42 -2.30
N ASN A 139 -0.21 -12.97 -1.89
CA ASN A 139 -0.61 -11.56 -2.04
C ASN A 139 0.21 -10.60 -1.17
N THR A 140 0.79 -11.06 -0.07
CA THR A 140 1.71 -10.25 0.75
C THR A 140 3.04 -10.05 0.01
N ALA A 141 3.58 -11.11 -0.63
CA ALA A 141 4.75 -11.00 -1.48
C ALA A 141 4.52 -10.05 -2.66
N ALA A 142 3.36 -10.14 -3.33
CA ALA A 142 2.96 -9.21 -4.38
C ALA A 142 2.89 -7.76 -3.90
N ALA A 143 2.33 -7.53 -2.70
CA ALA A 143 2.25 -6.19 -2.10
C ALA A 143 3.63 -5.61 -1.78
N TYR A 144 4.56 -6.41 -1.28
CA TYR A 144 5.92 -5.98 -0.96
C TYR A 144 6.74 -5.72 -2.22
N LEU A 145 6.64 -6.57 -3.24
CA LEU A 145 7.25 -6.31 -4.54
C LEU A 145 6.76 -5.00 -5.15
N ASN A 146 5.44 -4.76 -5.12
CA ASN A 146 4.87 -3.52 -5.65
C ASN A 146 5.34 -2.27 -4.87
N ALA A 147 5.51 -2.36 -3.56
CA ALA A 147 6.06 -1.27 -2.74
C ALA A 147 7.53 -0.99 -3.12
N PHE A 148 8.36 -2.04 -3.27
CA PHE A 148 9.74 -1.92 -3.72
C PHE A 148 9.83 -1.29 -5.12
N LEU A 149 9.09 -1.81 -6.11
CA LEU A 149 9.09 -1.29 -7.48
C LEU A 149 8.56 0.16 -7.55
N SER A 150 7.67 0.53 -6.65
CA SER A 150 7.23 1.93 -6.51
C SER A 150 8.39 2.85 -6.10
N VAL A 151 9.26 2.41 -5.18
CA VAL A 151 10.45 3.18 -4.77
C VAL A 151 11.50 3.23 -5.89
N VAL A 152 11.68 2.14 -6.64
CA VAL A 152 12.54 2.16 -7.84
C VAL A 152 12.01 3.17 -8.87
N GLY A 153 10.68 3.20 -9.08
CA GLY A 153 10.05 4.20 -9.95
C GLY A 153 10.18 5.64 -9.45
N LEU A 154 10.25 5.86 -8.13
CA LEU A 154 10.53 7.18 -7.55
C LEU A 154 11.99 7.58 -7.83
N ALA A 155 12.96 6.69 -7.66
CA ALA A 155 14.36 6.94 -7.97
C ALA A 155 14.56 7.36 -9.45
N TYR A 156 13.77 6.78 -10.37
CA TYR A 156 13.73 7.24 -11.77
C TYR A 156 13.13 8.64 -11.89
N LYS A 157 12.00 8.92 -11.26
CA LYS A 157 11.37 10.25 -11.28
C LYS A 157 12.27 11.34 -10.70
N ASP A 158 13.03 11.00 -9.66
CA ASP A 158 14.02 11.87 -9.04
C ASP A 158 15.30 11.99 -9.88
N GLY A 159 15.37 11.26 -11.03
CA GLY A 159 16.48 11.27 -11.97
C GLY A 159 17.78 10.72 -11.38
N ILE A 160 17.70 9.86 -10.38
CA ILE A 160 18.86 9.14 -9.83
C ILE A 160 19.26 7.98 -10.75
N ILE A 161 18.27 7.29 -11.31
CA ILE A 161 18.48 6.25 -12.34
C ILE A 161 17.93 6.72 -13.68
N GLN A 162 18.58 6.34 -14.79
CA GLN A 162 18.24 6.82 -16.13
C GLN A 162 17.01 6.15 -16.72
N ASN A 163 16.80 4.87 -16.42
CA ASN A 163 15.70 4.07 -16.97
C ASN A 163 14.75 3.63 -15.86
N ASN A 164 13.45 3.63 -16.17
CA ASN A 164 12.45 3.12 -15.23
C ASN A 164 12.41 1.58 -15.25
N ILE A 165 13.39 0.95 -14.60
CA ILE A 165 13.52 -0.51 -14.49
C ILE A 165 12.24 -1.16 -13.95
N ALA A 166 11.46 -0.44 -13.14
CA ALA A 166 10.27 -0.99 -12.50
C ALA A 166 9.16 -1.40 -13.48
N VAL A 167 9.18 -0.89 -14.73
CA VAL A 167 8.18 -1.25 -15.76
C VAL A 167 8.51 -2.57 -16.44
N ASP A 168 9.79 -2.95 -16.51
CA ASP A 168 10.27 -4.15 -17.19
C ASP A 168 10.23 -5.38 -16.28
N VAL A 169 10.01 -5.20 -14.97
CA VAL A 169 9.97 -6.29 -13.99
C VAL A 169 8.63 -6.98 -14.00
N LYS A 170 8.63 -8.31 -14.20
CA LYS A 170 7.43 -9.12 -14.11
C LYS A 170 6.84 -9.08 -12.69
N ARG A 171 5.61 -8.60 -12.59
CA ARG A 171 4.91 -8.49 -11.31
C ARG A 171 4.38 -9.83 -10.84
N ILE A 172 4.32 -10.03 -9.52
CA ILE A 172 3.61 -11.16 -8.92
C ILE A 172 2.10 -10.88 -9.08
N HIS A 173 1.39 -11.75 -9.80
CA HIS A 173 -0.06 -11.63 -9.98
C HIS A 173 -0.78 -11.82 -8.65
N TRP A 174 -1.83 -11.02 -8.43
CA TRP A 174 -2.68 -11.20 -7.26
C TRP A 174 -3.51 -12.48 -7.40
N ASN A 175 -3.52 -13.29 -6.36
CA ASN A 175 -4.45 -14.41 -6.28
C ASN A 175 -5.79 -13.89 -5.71
N HIS A 176 -6.84 -13.97 -6.54
CA HIS A 176 -8.20 -13.57 -6.20
C HIS A 176 -9.09 -14.75 -5.77
N ASP A 177 -8.59 -15.99 -5.83
CA ASP A 177 -9.37 -17.21 -5.61
C ASP A 177 -9.79 -17.45 -4.16
N ASN A 178 -9.35 -16.64 -3.22
CA ASN A 178 -9.79 -16.70 -1.84
C ASN A 178 -11.24 -16.23 -1.74
N LYS A 179 -12.21 -17.18 -1.82
CA LYS A 179 -13.60 -16.90 -1.45
C LYS A 179 -13.62 -16.27 -0.06
N LYS A 180 -14.20 -15.10 0.04
CA LYS A 180 -14.33 -14.41 1.32
C LYS A 180 -15.52 -15.01 2.05
N GLU A 181 -15.27 -15.48 3.27
CA GLU A 181 -16.34 -15.97 4.14
C GLU A 181 -17.30 -14.84 4.49
N TYR A 182 -18.57 -15.21 4.58
CA TYR A 182 -19.66 -14.34 5.05
C TYR A 182 -20.71 -15.19 5.76
N LEU A 183 -21.52 -14.55 6.59
CA LEU A 183 -22.62 -15.19 7.28
C LEU A 183 -23.88 -15.18 6.39
N GLU A 184 -24.52 -16.31 6.31
CA GLU A 184 -25.84 -16.48 5.70
C GLU A 184 -26.94 -16.04 6.67
N GLU A 185 -28.18 -15.92 6.17
CA GLU A 185 -29.29 -15.36 6.95
C GLU A 185 -29.61 -16.22 8.20
N ASN A 186 -29.53 -17.55 8.09
CA ASN A 186 -29.68 -18.47 9.23
C ASN A 186 -28.56 -18.33 10.26
N GLU A 187 -27.30 -18.15 9.82
CA GLU A 187 -26.15 -17.95 10.72
C GLU A 187 -26.23 -16.59 11.44
N ILE A 188 -26.78 -15.59 10.77
CA ILE A 188 -27.05 -14.29 11.40
C ILE A 188 -28.11 -14.42 12.46
N GLN A 189 -29.19 -15.17 12.22
CA GLN A 189 -30.21 -15.46 13.22
C GLN A 189 -29.64 -16.23 14.42
N GLN A 190 -28.75 -17.21 14.20
CA GLN A 190 -28.04 -17.88 15.31
C GLN A 190 -27.25 -16.88 16.15
N LEU A 191 -26.55 -15.94 15.52
CA LEU A 191 -25.80 -14.90 16.20
C LEU A 191 -26.71 -13.91 16.96
N GLU A 192 -27.87 -13.55 16.39
CA GLU A 192 -28.87 -12.70 17.04
C GLU A 192 -29.43 -13.34 18.31
N ASN A 193 -29.69 -14.64 18.28
CA ASN A 193 -30.25 -15.40 19.37
C ASN A 193 -29.22 -15.89 20.40
N LEU A 194 -27.92 -15.78 20.08
CA LEU A 194 -26.85 -16.21 20.97
C LEU A 194 -26.89 -15.43 22.29
N ASP A 195 -26.88 -16.13 23.42
CA ASP A 195 -26.56 -15.47 24.70
C ASP A 195 -25.04 -15.26 24.79
N TYR A 196 -24.66 -13.98 24.77
CA TYR A 196 -23.26 -13.51 24.86
C TYR A 196 -23.19 -12.33 25.83
N SER A 197 -23.83 -12.50 27.00
CA SER A 197 -23.95 -11.49 28.03
C SER A 197 -22.60 -11.04 28.60
N GLU A 198 -21.63 -11.97 28.68
CA GLU A 198 -20.26 -11.69 29.13
C GLU A 198 -19.52 -10.64 28.27
N ASN A 199 -19.85 -10.56 26.98
CA ASN A 199 -19.24 -9.61 26.03
C ASN A 199 -20.29 -9.04 25.05
N ILE A 200 -21.42 -8.58 25.59
CA ILE A 200 -22.58 -8.09 24.83
C ILE A 200 -22.19 -6.99 23.83
N MET A 201 -21.23 -6.12 24.16
CA MET A 201 -20.75 -5.05 23.29
C MET A 201 -20.13 -5.58 21.99
N ILE A 202 -19.41 -6.70 22.06
CA ILE A 202 -18.80 -7.34 20.87
C ILE A 202 -19.89 -7.84 19.92
N LYS A 203 -20.91 -8.52 20.48
CA LYS A 203 -22.08 -9.01 19.72
C LYS A 203 -22.83 -7.84 19.07
N GLN A 204 -23.08 -6.78 19.82
CA GLN A 204 -23.79 -5.60 19.32
C GLN A 204 -23.00 -4.87 18.21
N ALA A 205 -21.67 -4.76 18.35
CA ALA A 205 -20.80 -4.19 17.33
C ALA A 205 -20.77 -5.04 16.05
N ALA A 206 -20.74 -6.38 16.17
CA ALA A 206 -20.81 -7.31 15.08
C ALA A 206 -22.15 -7.18 14.32
N LEU A 207 -23.28 -7.23 15.04
CA LEU A 207 -24.61 -7.08 14.46
C LEU A 207 -24.79 -5.71 13.78
N LEU A 208 -24.29 -4.64 14.38
CA LEU A 208 -24.35 -3.32 13.73
C LEU A 208 -23.57 -3.31 12.42
N SER A 209 -22.39 -3.95 12.35
CA SER A 209 -21.65 -4.09 11.10
C SER A 209 -22.39 -4.92 10.04
N ILE A 210 -23.08 -5.99 10.46
CA ILE A 210 -23.93 -6.81 9.57
C ILE A 210 -25.10 -6.00 9.00
N TYR A 211 -25.72 -5.12 9.81
CA TYR A 211 -26.90 -4.36 9.38
C TYR A 211 -26.59 -3.07 8.64
N THR A 212 -25.34 -2.59 8.71
CA THR A 212 -24.95 -1.29 8.14
C THR A 212 -23.81 -1.38 7.12
N GLY A 213 -23.08 -2.48 7.13
CA GLY A 213 -21.87 -2.63 6.30
C GLY A 213 -20.71 -1.71 6.72
N LEU A 214 -20.74 -1.07 7.88
CA LEU A 214 -19.65 -0.23 8.37
C LEU A 214 -18.37 -1.04 8.61
N ARG A 215 -17.22 -0.41 8.36
CA ARG A 215 -15.92 -1.04 8.60
C ARG A 215 -15.62 -1.07 10.10
N ARG A 216 -14.69 -1.95 10.50
CA ARG A 216 -14.22 -2.06 11.88
C ARG A 216 -13.85 -0.70 12.49
N ALA A 217 -13.04 0.08 11.80
CA ALA A 217 -12.64 1.39 12.28
C ALA A 217 -13.83 2.34 12.42
N ASP A 218 -14.78 2.31 11.46
CA ASP A 218 -15.97 3.16 11.50
C ASP A 218 -16.87 2.77 12.68
N ILE A 219 -16.98 1.48 13.03
CA ILE A 219 -17.72 1.00 14.23
C ILE A 219 -17.02 1.41 15.53
N ILE A 220 -15.70 1.24 15.63
CA ILE A 220 -14.93 1.59 16.84
C ILE A 220 -15.01 3.08 17.16
N TYR A 221 -15.01 3.92 16.12
CA TYR A 221 -15.01 5.38 16.27
C TYR A 221 -16.38 6.03 16.09
N LEU A 222 -17.47 5.23 15.96
CA LEU A 222 -18.84 5.73 15.79
C LEU A 222 -19.29 6.53 17.01
N GLU A 223 -19.77 7.73 16.77
CA GLU A 223 -20.29 8.62 17.83
C GLU A 223 -21.80 8.79 17.71
N TRP A 224 -22.46 9.08 18.84
CA TRP A 224 -23.90 9.31 18.86
C TRP A 224 -24.33 10.53 18.03
N LYS A 225 -23.48 11.54 17.88
CA LYS A 225 -23.72 12.70 17.01
C LYS A 225 -23.88 12.35 15.54
N ASP A 226 -23.28 11.22 15.11
CA ASP A 226 -23.35 10.73 13.74
C ASP A 226 -24.66 10.01 13.44
N ILE A 227 -25.48 9.72 14.46
CA ILE A 227 -26.68 8.89 14.38
C ILE A 227 -27.92 9.74 14.54
N ASN A 228 -28.81 9.67 13.53
CA ASN A 228 -30.10 10.32 13.55
C ASN A 228 -31.20 9.26 13.61
N LEU A 229 -31.76 9.05 14.81
CA LEU A 229 -32.86 8.10 15.05
C LEU A 229 -34.21 8.80 14.91
N ARG A 230 -34.88 8.61 13.79
CA ARG A 230 -36.20 9.16 13.48
C ARG A 230 -37.27 8.07 13.44
N TYR A 231 -38.55 8.49 13.53
CA TYR A 231 -39.69 7.61 13.28
C TYR A 231 -39.85 7.24 11.82
N LYS A 232 -40.54 6.14 11.52
CA LYS A 232 -40.96 5.71 10.18
C LYS A 232 -39.79 5.53 9.20
N ASN A 233 -38.77 4.71 9.58
CA ASN A 233 -37.65 4.32 8.72
C ASN A 233 -36.82 5.48 8.13
N LYS A 234 -36.86 6.65 8.76
CA LYS A 234 -36.04 7.83 8.38
C LYS A 234 -34.74 7.95 9.19
N SER A 235 -34.37 6.90 9.93
CA SER A 235 -33.12 6.86 10.69
C SER A 235 -31.92 6.69 9.77
N SER A 236 -30.82 7.37 10.08
CA SER A 236 -29.59 7.34 9.28
C SER A 236 -28.34 7.49 10.15
N ILE A 237 -27.22 7.03 9.61
CA ILE A 237 -25.88 7.34 10.11
C ILE A 237 -25.20 8.26 9.08
N SER A 238 -24.70 9.40 9.54
CA SER A 238 -23.96 10.36 8.70
C SER A 238 -22.56 10.53 9.27
N LEU A 239 -21.57 9.94 8.62
CA LEU A 239 -20.17 9.96 9.10
C LEU A 239 -19.18 10.15 7.97
N THR A 240 -17.99 10.61 8.32
CA THR A 240 -16.84 10.60 7.42
C THR A 240 -16.07 9.29 7.58
N ILE A 241 -16.08 8.46 6.55
CA ILE A 241 -15.38 7.16 6.58
C ILE A 241 -13.91 7.36 6.94
N HIS A 242 -13.45 6.73 8.02
CA HIS A 242 -12.10 6.90 8.55
C HIS A 242 -11.00 6.64 7.51
N LYS A 243 -11.14 5.56 6.69
CA LYS A 243 -10.15 5.14 5.70
C LYS A 243 -10.14 5.99 4.41
N THR A 244 -11.30 6.45 3.95
CA THR A 244 -11.42 7.09 2.63
C THR A 244 -11.64 8.59 2.69
N LYS A 245 -11.86 9.14 3.91
CA LYS A 245 -12.18 10.55 4.19
C LYS A 245 -13.41 11.05 3.41
N LYS A 246 -14.30 10.14 2.99
CA LYS A 246 -15.53 10.46 2.27
C LYS A 246 -16.69 10.53 3.24
N ALA A 247 -17.45 11.61 3.19
CA ALA A 247 -18.72 11.70 3.90
C ALA A 247 -19.76 10.77 3.26
N ILE A 248 -20.44 9.99 4.09
CA ILE A 248 -21.56 9.13 3.68
C ILE A 248 -22.76 9.39 4.57
N SER A 249 -23.96 9.26 4.01
CA SER A 249 -25.21 9.16 4.74
C SER A 249 -25.82 7.80 4.43
N LEU A 250 -25.90 6.95 5.44
CA LEU A 250 -26.37 5.57 5.33
C LEU A 250 -27.75 5.47 5.98
N PRO A 251 -28.81 5.16 5.24
CA PRO A 251 -30.11 4.85 5.82
C PRO A 251 -30.03 3.57 6.67
N LEU A 252 -30.74 3.56 7.78
CA LEU A 252 -30.75 2.43 8.71
C LEU A 252 -31.97 1.52 8.47
N SER A 253 -31.70 0.20 8.47
CA SER A 253 -32.75 -0.80 8.52
C SER A 253 -33.48 -0.79 9.85
N THR A 254 -34.64 -1.42 9.92
CA THR A 254 -35.40 -1.59 11.17
C THR A 254 -34.56 -2.30 12.24
N SER A 255 -33.81 -3.35 11.88
CA SER A 255 -32.94 -4.11 12.79
C SER A 255 -31.82 -3.22 13.33
N ALA A 256 -31.14 -2.46 12.48
CA ALA A 256 -30.09 -1.51 12.90
C ALA A 256 -30.66 -0.43 13.86
N THR A 257 -31.84 0.11 13.53
CA THR A 257 -32.52 1.14 14.34
C THR A 257 -32.92 0.57 15.71
N LYS A 258 -33.48 -0.65 15.75
CA LYS A 258 -33.86 -1.34 16.99
C LYS A 258 -32.63 -1.59 17.88
N LEU A 259 -31.55 -2.09 17.28
CA LEU A 259 -30.29 -2.31 18.00
C LEU A 259 -29.76 -1.02 18.59
N LEU A 260 -29.65 0.06 17.81
CA LEU A 260 -29.12 1.35 18.29
C LEU A 260 -30.00 1.97 19.40
N ARG A 261 -31.32 1.75 19.36
CA ARG A 261 -32.23 2.21 20.44
C ARG A 261 -32.07 1.43 21.74
N SER A 262 -31.63 0.15 21.65
CA SER A 262 -31.39 -0.66 22.86
C SER A 262 -30.06 -0.38 23.55
N LEU A 263 -29.15 0.36 22.90
CA LEU A 263 -27.84 0.70 23.45
C LEU A 263 -27.98 1.85 24.47
N ARG A 264 -27.18 1.79 25.54
CA ARG A 264 -27.02 2.91 26.46
C ARG A 264 -26.21 4.04 25.82
N LYS A 265 -26.58 5.27 26.09
CA LYS A 265 -25.87 6.46 25.62
C LYS A 265 -24.91 6.98 26.70
N ASP A 266 -23.92 6.18 27.04
CA ASP A 266 -22.93 6.52 28.05
C ASP A 266 -21.70 7.16 27.34
N GLY A 267 -21.71 8.49 27.22
CA GLY A 267 -20.63 9.24 26.57
C GLY A 267 -20.85 9.53 25.08
N SER A 268 -19.80 9.96 24.40
CA SER A 268 -19.85 10.37 22.99
C SER A 268 -19.89 9.20 22.02
N ARG A 269 -19.19 8.09 22.33
CA ARG A 269 -19.09 6.91 21.47
C ARG A 269 -20.23 5.93 21.69
N VAL A 270 -20.63 5.25 20.60
CA VAL A 270 -21.66 4.19 20.64
C VAL A 270 -21.12 2.95 21.37
N PHE A 271 -19.84 2.64 21.19
CA PHE A 271 -19.15 1.52 21.84
C PHE A 271 -17.92 2.03 22.61
N PRO A 272 -18.11 2.59 23.82
CA PRO A 272 -17.00 3.11 24.60
C PRO A 272 -16.03 2.01 25.00
N GLY A 273 -14.72 2.25 24.84
CA GLY A 273 -13.68 1.28 25.19
C GLY A 273 -13.48 0.12 24.19
N LEU A 274 -14.28 0.02 23.13
CA LEU A 274 -14.11 -1.02 22.12
C LEU A 274 -12.77 -0.85 21.36
N THR A 275 -11.97 -1.90 21.32
CA THR A 275 -10.66 -1.91 20.66
C THR A 275 -10.58 -2.97 19.56
N GLU A 276 -9.65 -2.78 18.64
CA GLU A 276 -9.35 -3.80 17.62
C GLU A 276 -8.87 -5.11 18.24
N TYR A 277 -8.11 -5.04 19.33
CA TYR A 277 -7.62 -6.21 20.05
C TYR A 277 -8.78 -7.04 20.59
N MET A 278 -9.76 -6.40 21.25
CA MET A 278 -10.95 -7.07 21.78
C MET A 278 -11.74 -7.77 20.66
N LEU A 279 -11.99 -7.07 19.55
CA LEU A 279 -12.69 -7.66 18.40
C LEU A 279 -11.95 -8.87 17.83
N ASN A 280 -10.62 -8.78 17.67
CA ASN A 280 -9.83 -9.90 17.11
C ASN A 280 -9.78 -11.12 18.05
N LYS A 281 -9.83 -10.89 19.37
CA LYS A 281 -9.83 -11.95 20.39
C LYS A 281 -11.20 -12.60 20.53
N GLU A 282 -12.25 -11.80 20.67
CA GLU A 282 -13.56 -12.28 21.09
C GLU A 282 -14.45 -12.79 19.94
N ILE A 283 -14.28 -12.25 18.70
CA ILE A 283 -15.11 -12.72 17.57
C ILE A 283 -14.96 -14.21 17.28
N PRO A 284 -13.74 -14.80 17.22
CA PRO A 284 -13.63 -16.25 17.02
C PRO A 284 -14.37 -17.06 18.09
N LEU A 285 -14.28 -16.66 19.37
CA LEU A 285 -14.97 -17.31 20.49
C LEU A 285 -16.49 -17.19 20.37
N MET A 286 -16.97 -15.99 20.01
CA MET A 286 -18.40 -15.77 19.77
C MET A 286 -18.95 -16.62 18.61
N ILE A 287 -18.21 -16.74 17.52
CA ILE A 287 -18.60 -17.53 16.35
C ILE A 287 -18.62 -19.04 16.68
N GLU A 288 -17.63 -19.51 17.44
CA GLU A 288 -17.58 -20.88 17.95
C GLU A 288 -18.79 -21.18 18.86
N LYS A 289 -19.08 -20.27 19.82
CA LYS A 289 -20.23 -20.39 20.73
C LYS A 289 -21.59 -20.35 20.00
N ALA A 290 -21.65 -19.65 18.86
CA ALA A 290 -22.81 -19.65 17.96
C ALA A 290 -22.92 -20.93 17.11
N ASN A 291 -21.99 -21.89 17.25
CA ASN A 291 -21.90 -23.12 16.45
C ASN A 291 -21.76 -22.87 14.93
N ILE A 292 -21.10 -21.78 14.54
CA ILE A 292 -20.83 -21.42 13.14
C ILE A 292 -19.44 -21.94 12.76
N LYS A 293 -19.37 -22.84 11.77
CA LYS A 293 -18.11 -23.51 11.36
C LYS A 293 -17.20 -22.68 10.47
N LYS A 294 -17.64 -21.50 10.02
CA LYS A 294 -16.88 -20.61 9.14
C LYS A 294 -15.82 -19.81 9.92
N HIS A 295 -14.67 -19.52 9.28
CA HIS A 295 -13.67 -18.62 9.85
C HIS A 295 -14.08 -17.16 9.65
N ILE A 296 -14.80 -16.60 10.61
CA ILE A 296 -15.34 -15.26 10.55
C ILE A 296 -14.42 -14.28 11.28
N THR A 297 -14.06 -13.21 10.58
CA THR A 297 -13.39 -12.03 11.13
C THR A 297 -14.36 -10.85 11.10
N PHE A 298 -14.02 -9.74 11.80
CA PHE A 298 -14.90 -8.55 11.78
C PHE A 298 -15.24 -8.09 10.34
N HIS A 299 -14.30 -8.21 9.40
CA HIS A 299 -14.52 -7.79 8.02
C HIS A 299 -15.55 -8.67 7.28
N CYS A 300 -15.73 -9.91 7.72
CA CYS A 300 -16.72 -10.82 7.17
C CYS A 300 -18.17 -10.33 7.43
N PHE A 301 -18.42 -9.63 8.53
CA PHE A 301 -19.74 -9.03 8.81
C PHE A 301 -20.15 -8.00 7.75
N ARG A 302 -19.20 -7.20 7.30
CA ARG A 302 -19.43 -6.27 6.18
C ARG A 302 -19.63 -7.02 4.85
N HIS A 303 -18.98 -8.17 4.65
CA HIS A 303 -19.27 -9.02 3.50
C HIS A 303 -20.67 -9.60 3.58
N SER A 304 -21.13 -10.02 4.77
CA SER A 304 -22.49 -10.49 4.99
C SER A 304 -23.53 -9.43 4.63
N PHE A 305 -23.33 -8.16 5.02
CA PHE A 305 -24.20 -7.05 4.60
C PHE A 305 -24.33 -6.95 3.08
N ALA A 306 -23.19 -7.00 2.36
CA ALA A 306 -23.20 -6.92 0.90
C ALA A 306 -23.92 -8.12 0.26
N MET A 307 -23.67 -9.35 0.76
CA MET A 307 -24.29 -10.57 0.26
C MET A 307 -25.79 -10.63 0.56
N LEU A 308 -26.23 -10.16 1.76
CA LEU A 308 -27.65 -10.04 2.08
C LEU A 308 -28.39 -9.12 1.11
N LEU A 309 -27.80 -7.97 0.80
CA LEU A 309 -28.39 -7.02 -0.17
C LEU A 309 -28.41 -7.60 -1.58
N LEU A 310 -27.34 -8.24 -2.00
CA LEU A 310 -27.25 -8.88 -3.31
C LEU A 310 -28.29 -10.00 -3.45
N ASN A 311 -28.43 -10.87 -2.44
CA ASN A 311 -29.42 -11.94 -2.41
C ASN A 311 -30.86 -11.43 -2.44
N LYS A 312 -31.10 -10.21 -1.92
CA LYS A 312 -32.39 -9.51 -2.00
C LYS A 312 -32.59 -8.77 -3.33
N GLY A 313 -31.67 -8.91 -4.29
CA GLY A 313 -31.80 -8.35 -5.63
C GLY A 313 -31.34 -6.90 -5.76
N THR A 314 -30.61 -6.35 -4.76
CA THR A 314 -30.04 -5.02 -4.86
C THR A 314 -28.88 -5.01 -5.87
N ASP A 315 -28.87 -4.03 -6.76
CA ASP A 315 -27.80 -3.89 -7.76
C ASP A 315 -26.44 -3.55 -7.12
N ILE A 316 -25.37 -3.92 -7.81
CA ILE A 316 -23.99 -3.80 -7.31
C ILE A 316 -23.54 -2.33 -7.13
N TYR A 317 -24.09 -1.39 -7.91
CA TYR A 317 -23.76 0.03 -7.82
C TYR A 317 -24.35 0.63 -6.55
N THR A 318 -25.60 0.28 -6.24
CA THR A 318 -26.26 0.66 -4.98
C THR A 318 -25.52 0.07 -3.78
N ILE A 319 -25.12 -1.20 -3.82
CA ILE A 319 -24.31 -1.82 -2.75
C ILE A 319 -22.98 -1.08 -2.59
N ALA A 320 -22.27 -0.76 -3.70
CA ALA A 320 -21.02 -0.01 -3.66
C ALA A 320 -21.18 1.37 -3.01
N LYS A 321 -22.29 2.06 -3.31
CA LYS A 321 -22.63 3.37 -2.74
C LYS A 321 -22.91 3.26 -1.24
N LEU A 322 -23.74 2.32 -0.81
CA LEU A 322 -24.04 2.06 0.61
C LEU A 322 -22.77 1.70 1.40
N MET A 323 -21.88 0.89 0.82
CA MET A 323 -20.61 0.54 1.44
C MET A 323 -19.56 1.67 1.39
N GLY A 324 -19.79 2.77 0.69
CA GLY A 324 -18.83 3.86 0.53
C GLY A 324 -17.54 3.40 -0.17
N HIS A 325 -17.64 2.58 -1.21
CA HIS A 325 -16.51 2.19 -2.05
C HIS A 325 -16.15 3.33 -3.02
N LYS A 326 -14.85 3.55 -3.23
CA LYS A 326 -14.36 4.53 -4.23
C LYS A 326 -14.56 4.03 -5.67
N SER A 327 -14.49 2.71 -5.86
CA SER A 327 -14.66 2.05 -7.15
C SER A 327 -15.58 0.83 -7.00
N VAL A 328 -16.43 0.62 -7.98
CA VAL A 328 -17.30 -0.57 -8.08
C VAL A 328 -16.49 -1.86 -8.16
N SER A 329 -15.27 -1.82 -8.70
CA SER A 329 -14.37 -2.98 -8.74
C SER A 329 -14.14 -3.60 -7.35
N SER A 330 -14.17 -2.80 -6.29
CA SER A 330 -14.10 -3.31 -4.90
C SER A 330 -15.34 -4.10 -4.48
N THR A 331 -16.45 -3.97 -5.22
CA THR A 331 -17.74 -4.63 -4.97
C THR A 331 -17.93 -5.80 -5.94
N GLN A 332 -17.22 -5.84 -7.06
CA GLN A 332 -17.28 -6.92 -8.06
C GLN A 332 -16.93 -8.30 -7.49
N ILE A 333 -16.21 -8.35 -6.37
CA ILE A 333 -15.95 -9.60 -5.65
C ILE A 333 -17.22 -10.31 -5.18
N TYR A 334 -18.34 -9.59 -5.06
CA TYR A 334 -19.65 -10.12 -4.73
C TYR A 334 -20.47 -10.52 -5.98
N ALA A 335 -20.03 -10.10 -7.16
CA ALA A 335 -20.75 -10.25 -8.43
C ALA A 335 -20.65 -11.66 -9.03
N GLN A 336 -19.94 -12.60 -8.40
CA GLN A 336 -20.05 -14.01 -8.75
C GLN A 336 -21.44 -14.51 -8.31
N LEU A 337 -22.41 -14.25 -9.18
CA LEU A 337 -23.79 -14.75 -9.00
C LEU A 337 -23.73 -16.28 -8.87
N SER A 338 -24.42 -16.83 -7.87
CA SER A 338 -24.64 -18.26 -7.82
C SER A 338 -25.47 -18.69 -9.06
N ASP A 339 -25.28 -19.90 -9.54
CA ASP A 339 -26.10 -20.46 -10.65
C ASP A 339 -27.60 -20.34 -10.38
N GLU A 340 -28.00 -20.39 -9.11
CA GLU A 340 -29.37 -20.22 -8.67
C GLU A 340 -29.89 -18.79 -8.89
N GLN A 341 -29.06 -17.77 -8.64
CA GLN A 341 -29.41 -16.35 -8.90
C GLN A 341 -29.54 -16.09 -10.39
N LEU A 342 -28.62 -16.64 -11.21
CA LEU A 342 -28.69 -16.56 -12.65
C LEU A 342 -30.01 -17.18 -13.17
N ARG A 343 -30.38 -18.40 -12.70
CA ARG A 343 -31.64 -19.03 -13.04
C ARG A 343 -32.84 -18.19 -12.62
N LYS A 344 -32.89 -17.70 -11.38
CA LYS A 344 -33.96 -16.83 -10.89
C LYS A 344 -34.13 -15.55 -11.70
N THR A 345 -33.03 -15.00 -12.22
CA THR A 345 -33.06 -13.79 -13.05
C THR A 345 -33.65 -14.09 -14.42
N VAL A 346 -33.25 -15.18 -15.05
CA VAL A 346 -33.80 -15.61 -16.36
C VAL A 346 -35.27 -15.98 -16.25
N LEU A 347 -35.70 -16.64 -15.15
CA LEU A 347 -37.11 -17.01 -14.93
C LEU A 347 -38.05 -15.82 -14.67
N LYS A 348 -37.53 -14.57 -14.57
CA LYS A 348 -38.33 -13.36 -14.46
C LYS A 348 -38.66 -12.73 -15.83
N LEU A 349 -38.10 -13.29 -16.91
CA LEU A 349 -38.43 -12.92 -18.30
C LEU A 349 -39.69 -13.65 -18.77
#